data_d69811aa4273ecd2e99b5f88a4da5008
#
_entry.id   d69811aa4273ecd2e99b5f88a4da5008
#
_cell.length_a   1.000
_cell.length_b   1.000
_cell.length_c   1.000
_cell.angle_alpha   90.00
_cell.angle_beta   90.00
_cell.angle_gamma   90.00
#
_symmetry.space_group_name_H-M   'P 1'
#
loop_
_entity.id
_entity.type
_entity.pdbx_description
1 polymer ?
#
loop_
_entity_poly.entity_id
_entity_poly.type
_entity_poly.pdbx_seq_one_letter_code
_entity_poly.pdbx_strand_id
1 'polypeptide(L)'
;MKKKSNKLKQLEAKRYSILTNNLNICYICNKKRKDDLHEIFGGSNRKKSMEWGLVIPVCRECHDKWDKDKELREQIQQEAKEEFIRRNTKEKFREEFGKYYILGG
;
A
#
# COMPACT_ATOMS: atom_id res chain seq x y z
N MET A 1 -15.64 -22.57 4.95
CA MET A 1 -14.69 -21.46 4.86
C MET A 1 -13.99 -21.50 3.52
N LYS A 2 -13.96 -20.36 2.81
CA LYS A 2 -13.31 -20.31 1.51
C LYS A 2 -11.80 -20.29 1.68
N LYS A 3 -11.11 -21.12 0.92
CA LYS A 3 -9.64 -21.06 0.88
C LYS A 3 -9.21 -19.87 0.02
N LYS A 4 -8.11 -19.25 0.38
CA LYS A 4 -7.52 -18.22 -0.46
C LYS A 4 -7.09 -18.85 -1.79
N SER A 5 -7.23 -18.11 -2.87
CA SER A 5 -6.73 -18.58 -4.17
C SER A 5 -5.22 -18.71 -4.12
N ASN A 6 -4.67 -19.58 -4.98
CA ASN A 6 -3.22 -19.72 -5.08
C ASN A 6 -2.54 -18.40 -5.45
N LYS A 7 -3.20 -17.63 -6.33
CA LYS A 7 -2.69 -16.32 -6.73
C LYS A 7 -2.58 -15.38 -5.54
N LEU A 8 -3.61 -15.32 -4.69
CA LEU A 8 -3.59 -14.45 -3.52
C LEU A 8 -2.49 -14.87 -2.54
N LYS A 9 -2.32 -16.16 -2.31
CA LYS A 9 -1.24 -16.67 -1.45
C LYS A 9 0.12 -16.28 -1.98
N GLN A 10 0.32 -16.38 -3.30
CA GLN A 10 1.58 -16.01 -3.94
C GLN A 10 1.86 -14.52 -3.77
N LEU A 11 0.84 -13.68 -3.96
CA LEU A 11 0.96 -12.24 -3.78
C LEU A 11 1.34 -11.88 -2.34
N GLU A 12 0.68 -12.49 -1.37
CA GLU A 12 0.98 -12.26 0.03
C GLU A 12 2.40 -12.68 0.39
N ALA A 13 2.87 -13.79 -0.17
CA ALA A 13 4.21 -14.30 0.09
C ALA A 13 5.30 -13.46 -0.55
N LYS A 14 4.98 -12.77 -1.65
CA LYS A 14 5.95 -11.99 -2.43
C LYS A 14 5.77 -10.49 -2.27
N ARG A 15 5.14 -10.05 -1.19
CA ARG A 15 4.94 -8.62 -0.97
C ARG A 15 6.25 -7.85 -1.08
N TYR A 16 6.20 -6.75 -1.79
CA TYR A 16 7.32 -5.84 -1.95
C TYR A 16 6.78 -4.41 -1.94
N SER A 17 7.67 -3.43 -1.90
CA SER A 17 7.25 -2.03 -1.88
C SER A 17 8.04 -1.21 -2.88
N ILE A 18 7.35 -0.33 -3.59
CA ILE A 18 8.01 0.67 -4.43
C ILE A 18 8.33 1.95 -3.66
N LEU A 19 7.87 2.03 -2.40
CA LEU A 19 8.07 3.22 -1.56
C LEU A 19 9.25 3.09 -0.61
N THR A 20 9.68 1.88 -0.29
CA THR A 20 10.79 1.68 0.63
C THR A 20 11.58 0.44 0.24
N ASN A 21 12.89 0.48 0.47
CA ASN A 21 13.77 -0.66 0.27
C ASN A 21 13.86 -1.55 1.51
N ASN A 22 13.35 -1.08 2.64
CA ASN A 22 13.46 -1.80 3.91
C ASN A 22 12.08 -2.13 4.46
N LEU A 23 11.63 -3.36 4.21
CA LEU A 23 10.35 -3.84 4.69
C LEU A 23 10.35 -4.23 6.16
N ASN A 24 11.46 -4.06 6.87
CA ASN A 24 11.56 -4.45 8.28
C ASN A 24 11.28 -3.29 9.24
N ILE A 25 11.38 -2.06 8.75
CA ILE A 25 11.22 -0.86 9.57
C ILE A 25 9.93 -0.13 9.17
N CYS A 26 9.14 0.28 10.15
CA CYS A 26 7.90 1.01 9.91
C CYS A 26 8.13 2.21 8.99
N TYR A 27 7.37 2.28 7.92
CA TYR A 27 7.47 3.36 6.94
C TYR A 27 7.01 4.70 7.51
N ILE A 28 6.06 4.65 8.45
CA ILE A 28 5.43 5.87 8.97
C ILE A 28 6.31 6.55 10.01
N CYS A 29 6.74 5.82 11.04
CA CYS A 29 7.55 6.43 12.09
C CYS A 29 9.06 6.27 11.88
N ASN A 30 9.48 5.34 11.05
CA ASN A 30 10.90 5.04 10.78
C ASN A 30 11.73 4.69 12.01
N LYS A 31 11.08 4.33 13.11
CA LYS A 31 11.76 4.08 14.39
C LYS A 31 11.63 2.65 14.87
N LYS A 32 10.51 2.01 14.59
CA LYS A 32 10.21 0.69 15.11
C LYS A 32 10.20 -0.33 14.00
N ARG A 33 10.45 -1.58 14.36
CA ARG A 33 10.29 -2.69 13.44
C ARG A 33 8.82 -2.84 13.09
N LYS A 34 8.56 -3.36 11.90
CA LYS A 34 7.19 -3.61 11.47
C LYS A 34 6.54 -4.71 12.30
N ASP A 35 5.26 -4.58 12.47
CA ASP A 35 4.40 -5.67 12.95
C ASP A 35 3.63 -6.28 11.79
N ASP A 36 3.39 -5.49 10.74
CA ASP A 36 2.59 -5.89 9.61
C ASP A 36 3.08 -5.27 8.31
N LEU A 37 2.71 -5.90 7.19
CA LEU A 37 2.82 -5.31 5.85
C LEU A 37 1.41 -4.89 5.44
N HIS A 38 1.23 -3.61 5.18
CA HIS A 38 -0.06 -3.00 4.95
C HIS A 38 -0.24 -2.59 3.49
N GLU A 39 -1.33 -3.01 2.87
CA GLU A 39 -1.69 -2.62 1.52
C GLU A 39 -2.25 -1.19 1.55
N ILE A 40 -1.61 -0.28 0.80
CA ILE A 40 -1.96 1.14 0.83
C ILE A 40 -3.38 1.39 0.31
N PHE A 41 -3.75 0.71 -0.77
CA PHE A 41 -5.11 0.76 -1.30
C PHE A 41 -5.78 -0.56 -0.96
N GLY A 42 -6.63 -0.55 0.05
CA GLY A 42 -7.25 -1.75 0.57
C GLY A 42 -8.57 -2.11 -0.08
N GLY A 43 -9.36 -2.92 0.61
CA GLY A 43 -10.66 -3.36 0.12
C GLY A 43 -10.54 -4.13 -1.17
N SER A 44 -11.34 -3.76 -2.17
CA SER A 44 -11.33 -4.42 -3.48
C SER A 44 -10.02 -4.22 -4.25
N ASN A 45 -9.18 -3.28 -3.82
CA ASN A 45 -7.89 -2.98 -4.48
C ASN A 45 -6.70 -3.64 -3.79
N ARG A 46 -6.93 -4.49 -2.81
CA ARG A 46 -5.87 -5.13 -2.04
C ARG A 46 -4.92 -5.94 -2.93
N LYS A 47 -5.47 -6.77 -3.82
CA LYS A 47 -4.66 -7.57 -4.74
C LYS A 47 -3.81 -6.70 -5.64
N LYS A 48 -4.39 -5.64 -6.17
CA LYS A 48 -3.68 -4.71 -7.06
C LYS A 48 -2.57 -3.98 -6.31
N SER A 49 -2.81 -3.61 -5.06
CA SER A 49 -1.75 -3.02 -4.23
C SER A 49 -0.57 -3.96 -4.10
N MET A 50 -0.81 -5.23 -3.84
CA MET A 50 0.27 -6.22 -3.75
C MET A 50 0.97 -6.44 -5.09
N GLU A 51 0.22 -6.49 -6.17
CA GLU A 51 0.78 -6.68 -7.51
C GLU A 51 1.73 -5.55 -7.91
N TRP A 52 1.38 -4.31 -7.53
CA TRP A 52 2.12 -3.13 -7.94
C TRP A 52 3.09 -2.61 -6.88
N GLY A 53 3.28 -3.36 -5.79
CA GLY A 53 4.21 -2.96 -4.75
C GLY A 53 3.76 -1.77 -3.92
N LEU A 54 2.45 -1.54 -3.84
CA LEU A 54 1.87 -0.46 -3.03
C LEU A 54 1.57 -0.98 -1.63
N VAL A 55 2.64 -1.39 -0.96
CA VAL A 55 2.62 -2.00 0.37
C VAL A 55 3.68 -1.29 1.21
N ILE A 56 3.37 -1.06 2.48
CA ILE A 56 4.33 -0.46 3.42
C ILE A 56 4.40 -1.28 4.70
N PRO A 57 5.60 -1.35 5.30
CA PRO A 57 5.71 -1.94 6.64
C PRO A 57 5.20 -0.94 7.67
N VAL A 58 4.42 -1.42 8.64
CA VAL A 58 3.89 -0.57 9.70
C VAL A 58 4.03 -1.26 11.05
N CYS A 59 4.37 -0.51 12.08
CA CYS A 59 4.31 -1.01 13.44
C CYS A 59 2.85 -0.89 13.91
N ARG A 60 2.53 -1.59 15.00
CA ARG A 60 1.15 -1.63 15.51
C ARG A 60 0.59 -0.24 15.78
N GLU A 61 1.37 0.62 16.41
CA GLU A 61 0.92 1.98 16.73
C GLU A 61 0.60 2.80 15.48
N CYS A 62 1.46 2.69 14.45
CA CYS A 62 1.23 3.41 13.22
C CYS A 62 0.11 2.80 12.38
N HIS A 63 -0.13 1.51 12.51
CA HIS A 63 -1.28 0.87 11.89
C HIS A 63 -2.58 1.44 12.47
N ASP A 64 -2.61 1.63 13.79
CA ASP A 64 -3.76 2.26 14.45
C ASP A 64 -3.93 3.71 14.00
N LYS A 65 -2.84 4.45 13.84
CA LYS A 65 -2.90 5.81 13.31
C LYS A 65 -3.46 5.86 11.90
N TRP A 66 -3.08 4.89 11.07
CA TRP A 66 -3.60 4.78 9.71
C TRP A 66 -5.13 4.73 9.71
N ASP A 67 -5.70 3.94 10.62
CA ASP A 67 -7.15 3.79 10.69
C ASP A 67 -7.86 5.05 11.19
N LYS A 68 -7.20 5.84 12.03
CA LYS A 68 -7.81 6.98 12.71
C LYS A 68 -7.46 8.33 12.09
N ASP A 69 -6.34 8.42 11.40
CA ASP A 69 -5.84 9.69 10.88
C ASP A 69 -5.99 9.74 9.36
N LYS A 70 -7.07 10.39 8.93
CA LYS A 70 -7.40 10.53 7.51
C LYS A 70 -6.31 11.28 6.75
N GLU A 71 -5.75 12.33 7.34
CA GLU A 71 -4.73 13.14 6.67
C GLU A 71 -3.46 12.32 6.42
N LEU A 72 -3.04 11.54 7.41
CA LEU A 72 -1.89 10.66 7.27
C LEU A 72 -2.13 9.65 6.15
N ARG A 73 -3.31 9.04 6.16
CA ARG A 73 -3.67 8.04 5.16
C ARG A 73 -3.66 8.63 3.75
N GLU A 74 -4.27 9.80 3.58
CA GLU A 74 -4.32 10.47 2.29
C GLU A 74 -2.93 10.90 1.81
N GLN A 75 -2.07 11.35 2.73
CA GLN A 75 -0.72 11.74 2.40
C GLN A 75 0.07 10.56 1.85
N ILE A 76 -0.01 9.42 2.50
CA ILE A 76 0.71 8.22 2.07
C ILE A 76 0.13 7.68 0.76
N GLN A 77 -1.19 7.72 0.62
CA GLN A 77 -1.84 7.31 -0.63
C GLN A 77 -1.42 8.21 -1.79
N GLN A 78 -1.25 9.51 -1.53
CA GLN A 78 -0.76 10.44 -2.54
C GLN A 78 0.69 10.15 -2.93
N GLU A 79 1.53 9.86 -1.96
CA GLU A 79 2.92 9.47 -2.22
C GLU A 79 2.97 8.20 -3.07
N ALA A 80 2.12 7.23 -2.75
CA ALA A 80 2.03 5.98 -3.49
C ALA A 80 1.58 6.21 -4.93
N LYS A 81 0.56 7.05 -5.11
CA LYS A 81 0.07 7.43 -6.44
C LYS A 81 1.18 8.07 -7.27
N GLU A 82 1.89 9.02 -6.68
CA GLU A 82 2.96 9.73 -7.37
C GLU A 82 4.09 8.78 -7.79
N GLU A 83 4.49 7.88 -6.91
CA GLU A 83 5.55 6.94 -7.23
C GLU A 83 5.11 5.95 -8.31
N PHE A 84 3.86 5.48 -8.24
CA PHE A 84 3.30 4.62 -9.27
C PHE A 84 3.31 5.31 -10.63
N ILE A 85 2.84 6.57 -10.68
CA ILE A 85 2.77 7.33 -11.93
C ILE A 85 4.18 7.59 -12.48
N ARG A 86 5.14 7.86 -11.62
CA ARG A 86 6.54 8.06 -12.03
C ARG A 86 7.11 6.81 -12.72
N ARG A 87 6.72 5.63 -12.24
CA ARG A 87 7.21 4.35 -12.79
C ARG A 87 6.37 3.85 -13.97
N ASN A 88 5.14 4.32 -14.07
CA ASN A 88 4.19 3.89 -15.10
C ASN A 88 3.58 5.12 -15.79
N THR A 89 2.26 5.26 -15.76
CA THR A 89 1.56 6.42 -16.33
C THR A 89 0.35 6.75 -15.47
N LYS A 90 -0.16 7.97 -15.65
CA LYS A 90 -1.43 8.38 -15.03
C LYS A 90 -2.58 7.50 -15.48
N GLU A 91 -2.59 7.17 -16.77
CA GLU A 91 -3.63 6.33 -17.36
C GLU A 91 -3.64 4.93 -16.71
N LYS A 92 -2.45 4.38 -16.46
CA LYS A 92 -2.35 3.08 -15.81
C LYS A 92 -2.85 3.13 -14.38
N PHE A 93 -2.54 4.19 -13.65
CA PHE A 93 -3.06 4.37 -12.29
C PHE A 93 -4.58 4.45 -12.30
N ARG A 94 -5.14 5.24 -13.20
CA ARG A 94 -6.59 5.38 -13.35
C ARG A 94 -7.25 4.03 -13.68
N GLU A 95 -6.62 3.26 -14.55
CA GLU A 95 -7.10 1.95 -14.95
C GLU A 95 -7.15 0.97 -13.78
N GLU A 96 -6.06 0.95 -12.97
CA GLU A 96 -5.92 -0.02 -11.88
C GLU A 96 -6.58 0.45 -10.58
N PHE A 97 -6.55 1.73 -10.30
CA PHE A 97 -7.01 2.31 -9.03
C PHE A 97 -7.93 3.52 -9.26
N GLY A 98 -8.86 3.41 -10.21
CA GLY A 98 -9.70 4.51 -10.64
C GLY A 98 -10.37 5.29 -9.50
N LYS A 99 -10.81 4.59 -8.48
CA LYS A 99 -11.41 5.17 -7.29
C LYS A 99 -10.51 6.20 -6.59
N TYR A 100 -9.19 6.04 -6.71
CA TYR A 100 -8.21 6.91 -6.06
C TYR A 100 -7.55 7.89 -7.03
N TYR A 101 -8.00 7.94 -8.27
CA TYR A 101 -7.38 8.78 -9.29
C TYR A 101 -7.41 10.26 -8.93
N ILE A 102 -8.48 10.71 -8.30
CA ILE A 102 -8.65 12.11 -7.90
C ILE A 102 -8.00 12.45 -6.56
N LEU A 103 -7.36 11.48 -5.92
CA LEU A 103 -6.72 11.67 -4.62
C LEU A 103 -5.62 12.73 -4.72
N GLY A 104 -5.67 13.73 -3.85
CA GLY A 104 -4.70 14.82 -3.82
C GLY A 104 -4.83 15.81 -4.96
N GLY A 105 -5.84 15.62 -5.81
CA GLY A 105 -6.08 16.47 -6.98
C GLY A 105 -6.92 17.65 -6.67
#